data_9d826c70d0ce384682ee6bd61e24cc59
#
_entry.id   9d826c70d0ce384682ee6bd61e24cc59
#
_cell.length_a   1.000
_cell.length_b   1.000
_cell.length_c   1.000
_cell.angle_alpha   90.00
_cell.angle_beta   90.00
_cell.angle_gamma   90.00
#
_symmetry.space_group_name_H-M   'P 1'
#
loop_
_entity.id
_entity.type
_entity.pdbx_description
1 polymer ?
#
loop_
_entity_poly.entity_id
_entity_poly.type
_entity_poly.pdbx_seq_one_letter_code
_entity_poly.pdbx_strand_id
1 'polypeptide(L)'
;SAGVRPYRNVSPLSALTERTNLEITYAQGCDIDRTTPPIETPILSSPIEVDFFNAHSIGGEIAAHKTYSRADFKFFGSPTKGVDNHTYSFSGKATITPEVTGKHELRLVQSGKTRIRINNEVIIDATEGDFGKGDDFFGMGSAEITAEIDLEAGNEVPIEIEFSSEGAILMLGCRIGLKPIMERDLLQEAEDLAAKSDAAVVIVGTNDDWETEGRDRDSFFLPGDQVELIERVSAANSKTIVVVNTGGPHDMTWIDTPNAVLNIGFAGQELGEALVDILLGEKDPSGRMPTTVPARYEHSPAYLNYPGENSVVRYGEGLYIGYRWFTARHLEPAVP
;
A
#
# COMPACT_ATOMS: atom_id res chain seq x y z
N SER A 1 -3.65 -10.52 -3.20
CA SER A 1 -4.15 -10.12 -4.53
C SER A 1 -3.01 -10.19 -5.53
N ALA A 2 -3.32 -10.52 -6.77
CA ALA A 2 -2.36 -10.42 -7.84
C ALA A 2 -2.10 -8.92 -8.12
N GLY A 3 -0.86 -8.49 -8.05
CA GLY A 3 -0.48 -7.12 -8.40
C GLY A 3 -0.83 -6.82 -9.85
N VAL A 4 -1.50 -5.70 -10.10
CA VAL A 4 -1.87 -5.24 -11.43
C VAL A 4 -0.96 -4.08 -11.82
N ARG A 5 -0.37 -4.16 -13.00
CA ARG A 5 0.40 -3.06 -13.59
C ARG A 5 -0.46 -2.37 -14.64
N PRO A 6 -1.02 -1.19 -14.34
CA PRO A 6 -1.85 -0.46 -15.30
C PRO A 6 -0.98 0.13 -16.42
N TYR A 7 -1.57 0.34 -17.60
CA TYR A 7 -0.91 1.06 -18.70
C TYR A 7 -0.69 2.54 -18.35
N ARG A 8 -1.62 3.11 -17.61
CA ARG A 8 -1.53 4.44 -17.01
C ARG A 8 -2.15 4.41 -15.61
N ASN A 9 -1.67 5.26 -14.77
CA ASN A 9 -2.24 5.46 -13.43
C ASN A 9 -2.76 6.89 -13.34
N VAL A 10 -4.07 7.01 -13.21
CA VAL A 10 -4.75 8.32 -13.03
C VAL A 10 -5.29 8.37 -11.62
N SER A 11 -4.60 9.11 -10.76
CA SER A 11 -5.08 9.32 -9.39
C SER A 11 -6.27 10.30 -9.38
N PRO A 12 -7.13 10.26 -8.35
CA PRO A 12 -8.16 11.27 -8.16
C PRO A 12 -7.62 12.70 -8.14
N LEU A 13 -6.47 12.92 -7.49
CA LEU A 13 -5.83 14.22 -7.41
C LEU A 13 -5.38 14.72 -8.79
N SER A 14 -4.70 13.88 -9.58
CA SER A 14 -4.28 14.25 -10.93
C SER A 14 -5.48 14.56 -11.83
N ALA A 15 -6.52 13.70 -11.80
CA ALA A 15 -7.72 13.89 -12.59
C ALA A 15 -8.47 15.19 -12.22
N LEU A 16 -8.61 15.50 -10.93
CA LEU A 16 -9.22 16.76 -10.48
C LEU A 16 -8.41 17.97 -10.97
N THR A 17 -7.10 17.93 -10.82
CA THR A 17 -6.20 19.02 -11.22
C THR A 17 -6.22 19.26 -12.74
N GLU A 18 -6.22 18.19 -13.54
CA GLU A 18 -6.17 18.27 -15.01
C GLU A 18 -7.53 18.64 -15.63
N ARG A 19 -8.63 18.19 -15.03
CA ARG A 19 -9.98 18.34 -15.62
C ARG A 19 -10.75 19.55 -15.14
N THR A 20 -10.26 20.27 -14.14
CA THR A 20 -10.99 21.40 -13.57
C THR A 20 -10.15 22.67 -13.56
N ASN A 21 -10.82 23.83 -13.50
CA ASN A 21 -10.20 25.13 -13.25
C ASN A 21 -10.32 25.53 -11.76
N LEU A 22 -10.66 24.55 -10.89
CA LEU A 22 -10.74 24.78 -9.46
C LEU A 22 -9.33 24.84 -8.85
N GLU A 23 -9.19 25.58 -7.77
CA GLU A 23 -7.99 25.53 -6.96
C GLU A 23 -8.02 24.23 -6.14
N ILE A 24 -7.19 23.26 -6.52
CA ILE A 24 -7.07 21.98 -5.85
C ILE A 24 -5.87 22.00 -4.92
N THR A 25 -6.11 21.80 -3.63
CA THR A 25 -5.09 21.68 -2.60
C THR A 25 -5.14 20.28 -1.99
N TYR A 26 -4.00 19.82 -1.44
CA TYR A 26 -3.86 18.46 -0.97
C TYR A 26 -3.20 18.40 0.42
N ALA A 27 -3.71 17.54 1.28
CA ALA A 27 -3.07 17.10 2.52
C ALA A 27 -3.14 15.56 2.60
N GLN A 28 -2.11 14.94 3.12
CA GLN A 28 -2.02 13.48 3.24
C GLN A 28 -3.06 12.90 4.22
N GLY A 29 -3.34 13.62 5.30
CA GLY A 29 -4.33 13.25 6.31
C GLY A 29 -3.83 12.23 7.32
N CYS A 30 -3.48 11.03 6.91
CA CYS A 30 -2.88 10.00 7.77
C CYS A 30 -1.99 9.06 6.97
N ASP A 31 -1.24 8.23 7.67
CA ASP A 31 -0.42 7.15 7.11
C ASP A 31 -1.10 5.81 7.40
N ILE A 32 -1.14 4.93 6.41
CA ILE A 32 -1.68 3.58 6.53
C ILE A 32 -0.67 2.49 6.14
N ASP A 33 0.56 2.86 5.84
CA ASP A 33 1.58 1.92 5.40
C ASP A 33 2.00 0.99 6.55
N ARG A 34 1.86 -0.31 6.37
CA ARG A 34 2.37 -1.32 7.32
C ARG A 34 3.86 -1.54 7.16
N THR A 35 4.33 -1.45 5.93
CA THR A 35 5.73 -1.48 5.56
C THR A 35 6.04 -0.26 4.72
N THR A 36 7.26 0.28 4.84
CA THR A 36 7.63 1.45 4.04
C THR A 36 7.47 1.15 2.55
N PRO A 37 6.75 2.00 1.80
CA PRO A 37 6.60 1.84 0.36
C PRO A 37 7.96 1.72 -0.34
N PRO A 38 8.10 0.87 -1.36
CA PRO A 38 9.36 0.73 -2.08
C PRO A 38 9.73 2.03 -2.79
N ILE A 39 11.03 2.29 -2.86
CA ILE A 39 11.54 3.44 -3.62
C ILE A 39 11.09 3.33 -5.07
N GLU A 40 10.35 4.34 -5.54
CA GLU A 40 9.87 4.49 -6.92
C GLU A 40 9.81 5.97 -7.29
N THR A 41 9.33 6.29 -8.49
CA THR A 41 9.13 7.69 -8.90
C THR A 41 8.12 8.40 -7.96
N PRO A 42 8.37 9.64 -7.49
CA PRO A 42 9.40 10.57 -7.99
C PRO A 42 10.80 10.43 -7.35
N ILE A 43 10.92 9.79 -6.19
CA ILE A 43 12.21 9.66 -5.48
C ILE A 43 13.26 8.93 -6.33
N LEU A 44 12.85 7.89 -7.05
CA LEU A 44 13.71 7.19 -7.99
C LEU A 44 13.86 8.02 -9.29
N SER A 45 14.97 8.72 -9.44
CA SER A 45 15.24 9.62 -10.57
C SER A 45 15.86 8.91 -11.79
N SER A 46 16.32 7.68 -11.65
CA SER A 46 16.71 6.80 -12.75
C SER A 46 16.15 5.40 -12.55
N PRO A 47 15.86 4.62 -13.61
CA PRO A 47 15.55 3.21 -13.48
C PRO A 47 16.66 2.46 -12.73
N ILE A 48 16.32 1.36 -12.05
CA ILE A 48 17.29 0.50 -11.39
C ILE A 48 17.84 -0.47 -12.43
N GLU A 49 19.09 -0.31 -12.81
CA GLU A 49 19.81 -1.21 -13.71
C GLU A 49 20.33 -2.40 -12.92
N VAL A 50 19.90 -3.62 -13.25
CA VAL A 50 20.17 -4.84 -12.50
C VAL A 50 20.92 -5.86 -13.35
N ASP A 51 22.11 -6.24 -12.90
CA ASP A 51 22.90 -7.34 -13.45
C ASP A 51 22.75 -8.58 -12.57
N PHE A 52 22.32 -9.69 -13.17
CA PHE A 52 22.17 -10.99 -12.50
C PHE A 52 23.38 -11.90 -12.76
N PHE A 53 23.72 -12.70 -11.74
CA PHE A 53 24.81 -13.68 -11.78
C PHE A 53 24.30 -15.05 -11.31
N ASN A 54 24.70 -16.15 -11.97
CA ASN A 54 24.35 -17.52 -11.58
C ASN A 54 25.29 -18.04 -10.46
N ALA A 55 25.38 -17.29 -9.39
CA ALA A 55 26.14 -17.60 -8.19
C ALA A 55 25.56 -16.82 -7.01
N HIS A 56 25.82 -17.26 -5.76
CA HIS A 56 25.46 -16.48 -4.57
C HIS A 56 26.33 -15.24 -4.37
N SER A 57 27.48 -15.16 -5.02
CA SER A 57 28.36 -13.99 -5.01
C SER A 57 28.19 -13.15 -6.26
N ILE A 58 28.25 -11.83 -6.10
CA ILE A 58 28.27 -10.87 -7.22
C ILE A 58 29.62 -10.91 -7.89
N GLY A 59 29.62 -10.92 -9.24
CA GLY A 59 30.81 -10.88 -10.09
C GLY A 59 30.89 -12.06 -11.06
N GLY A 60 31.83 -11.98 -11.99
CA GLY A 60 31.95 -12.95 -13.08
C GLY A 60 31.09 -12.60 -14.28
N GLU A 61 30.59 -13.62 -14.98
CA GLU A 61 29.77 -13.45 -16.18
C GLU A 61 28.35 -13.00 -15.82
N ILE A 62 27.89 -11.96 -16.48
CA ILE A 62 26.49 -11.47 -16.33
C ILE A 62 25.56 -12.44 -17.05
N ALA A 63 24.69 -13.12 -16.28
CA ALA A 63 23.72 -14.08 -16.82
C ALA A 63 22.52 -13.38 -17.51
N ALA A 64 22.12 -12.22 -16.98
CA ALA A 64 21.08 -11.39 -17.56
C ALA A 64 21.17 -9.95 -17.04
N HIS A 65 20.65 -9.01 -17.84
CA HIS A 65 20.47 -7.62 -17.45
C HIS A 65 18.99 -7.24 -17.53
N LYS A 66 18.49 -6.47 -16.56
CA LYS A 66 17.10 -6.00 -16.47
C LYS A 66 17.03 -4.63 -15.84
N THR A 67 15.96 -3.91 -16.18
CA THR A 67 15.65 -2.59 -15.66
C THR A 67 14.37 -2.64 -14.85
N TYR A 68 14.35 -2.00 -13.68
CA TYR A 68 13.19 -1.93 -12.78
C TYR A 68 12.84 -0.48 -12.46
N SER A 69 11.54 -0.19 -12.33
CA SER A 69 11.02 1.15 -12.00
C SER A 69 10.76 1.35 -10.51
N ARG A 70 10.99 0.33 -9.69
CA ARG A 70 10.79 0.36 -8.24
C ARG A 70 11.69 -0.66 -7.55
N ALA A 71 12.05 -0.37 -6.30
CA ALA A 71 12.93 -1.24 -5.50
C ALA A 71 12.14 -2.33 -4.76
N ASP A 72 11.38 -3.13 -5.51
CA ASP A 72 10.57 -4.26 -5.03
C ASP A 72 10.84 -5.49 -5.90
N PHE A 73 11.79 -6.29 -5.46
CA PHE A 73 12.26 -7.47 -6.16
C PHE A 73 11.68 -8.72 -5.51
N LYS A 74 10.63 -9.28 -6.12
CA LYS A 74 9.94 -10.47 -5.61
C LYS A 74 9.89 -11.52 -6.73
N PHE A 75 10.58 -12.64 -6.53
CA PHE A 75 10.71 -13.69 -7.53
C PHE A 75 10.28 -15.05 -6.98
N PHE A 76 9.45 -15.75 -7.75
CA PHE A 76 9.20 -17.17 -7.60
C PHE A 76 10.11 -17.94 -8.55
N GLY A 77 11.22 -18.52 -8.03
CA GLY A 77 12.22 -19.17 -8.86
C GLY A 77 13.06 -18.18 -9.68
N SER A 78 13.33 -18.48 -10.94
CA SER A 78 14.17 -17.63 -11.78
C SER A 78 13.60 -16.24 -12.00
N PRO A 79 14.37 -15.16 -11.72
CA PRO A 79 13.93 -13.79 -11.95
C PRO A 79 13.77 -13.45 -13.43
N THR A 80 14.52 -14.13 -14.32
CA THR A 80 14.43 -13.94 -15.77
C THR A 80 15.13 -15.09 -16.50
N LYS A 81 14.86 -15.20 -17.82
CA LYS A 81 15.51 -16.20 -18.67
C LYS A 81 17.04 -16.10 -18.61
N GLY A 82 17.69 -17.22 -18.36
CA GLY A 82 19.15 -17.32 -18.25
C GLY A 82 19.68 -17.26 -16.82
N VAL A 83 18.84 -16.93 -15.85
CA VAL A 83 19.21 -16.91 -14.43
C VAL A 83 18.69 -18.18 -13.76
N ASP A 84 19.52 -18.78 -12.88
CA ASP A 84 19.17 -19.96 -12.11
C ASP A 84 17.98 -19.72 -11.18
N ASN A 85 17.20 -20.76 -10.86
CA ASN A 85 16.01 -20.66 -10.05
C ASN A 85 16.28 -20.39 -8.55
N HIS A 86 17.40 -20.83 -8.04
CA HIS A 86 17.71 -20.84 -6.61
C HIS A 86 19.08 -20.26 -6.29
N THR A 87 20.04 -20.38 -7.22
CA THR A 87 21.44 -19.98 -7.00
C THR A 87 21.75 -18.77 -7.87
N TYR A 88 21.40 -17.58 -7.38
CA TYR A 88 21.73 -16.35 -8.08
C TYR A 88 22.00 -15.20 -7.10
N SER A 89 22.66 -14.19 -7.62
CA SER A 89 22.77 -12.88 -7.00
C SER A 89 22.46 -11.80 -8.02
N PHE A 90 22.28 -10.59 -7.54
CA PHE A 90 22.19 -9.43 -8.43
C PHE A 90 22.85 -8.19 -7.82
N SER A 91 23.32 -7.31 -8.70
CA SER A 91 23.74 -5.94 -8.37
C SER A 91 22.80 -4.97 -9.08
N GLY A 92 22.09 -4.16 -8.29
CA GLY A 92 21.21 -3.10 -8.77
C GLY A 92 21.83 -1.73 -8.54
N LYS A 93 21.74 -0.83 -9.53
CA LYS A 93 22.26 0.54 -9.43
C LYS A 93 21.21 1.52 -9.93
N ALA A 94 21.04 2.60 -9.18
CA ALA A 94 20.12 3.68 -9.53
C ALA A 94 20.58 5.00 -8.91
N THR A 95 19.83 6.05 -9.23
CA THR A 95 19.94 7.36 -8.60
C THR A 95 18.61 7.69 -7.92
N ILE A 96 18.69 8.17 -6.70
CA ILE A 96 17.54 8.72 -5.95
C ILE A 96 17.73 10.22 -5.77
N THR A 97 16.62 10.96 -5.79
CA THR A 97 16.58 12.41 -5.53
C THR A 97 15.55 12.66 -4.43
N PRO A 98 15.98 12.86 -3.18
CA PRO A 98 15.06 13.15 -2.09
C PRO A 98 14.29 14.45 -2.30
N GLU A 99 13.04 14.48 -1.89
CA GLU A 99 12.20 15.68 -1.97
C GLU A 99 12.31 16.57 -0.74
N VAL A 100 12.85 16.03 0.36
CA VAL A 100 12.96 16.71 1.66
C VAL A 100 14.40 16.66 2.15
N THR A 101 14.89 17.75 2.72
CA THR A 101 16.18 17.78 3.42
C THR A 101 16.01 17.35 4.86
N GLY A 102 16.88 16.47 5.33
CA GLY A 102 16.93 16.00 6.72
C GLY A 102 17.10 14.49 6.83
N LYS A 103 16.76 13.98 8.00
CA LYS A 103 16.84 12.56 8.29
C LYS A 103 15.80 11.79 7.50
N HIS A 104 16.26 10.68 6.92
CA HIS A 104 15.43 9.70 6.25
C HIS A 104 15.64 8.34 6.89
N GLU A 105 14.60 7.53 6.90
CA GLU A 105 14.67 6.14 7.30
C GLU A 105 14.70 5.26 6.05
N LEU A 106 15.83 4.58 5.86
CA LEU A 106 15.99 3.53 4.85
C LEU A 106 15.54 2.22 5.47
N ARG A 107 14.67 1.50 4.80
CA ARG A 107 14.12 0.24 5.28
C ARG A 107 14.29 -0.87 4.26
N LEU A 108 14.56 -2.07 4.78
CA LEU A 108 14.76 -3.28 3.99
C LEU A 108 13.89 -4.40 4.55
N VAL A 109 13.16 -5.10 3.69
CA VAL A 109 12.64 -6.45 3.94
C VAL A 109 13.28 -7.38 2.92
N GLN A 110 13.75 -8.55 3.35
CA GLN A 110 14.43 -9.49 2.47
C GLN A 110 14.01 -10.94 2.68
N SER A 111 14.08 -11.71 1.61
CA SER A 111 14.12 -13.17 1.60
C SER A 111 15.36 -13.59 0.80
N GLY A 112 16.45 -13.75 1.49
CA GLY A 112 17.83 -13.87 1.00
C GLY A 112 18.76 -13.00 1.83
N LYS A 113 19.84 -12.50 1.23
CA LYS A 113 20.86 -11.65 1.86
C LYS A 113 21.03 -10.37 1.05
N THR A 114 20.95 -9.22 1.70
CA THR A 114 21.00 -7.91 1.01
C THR A 114 21.99 -6.97 1.68
N ARG A 115 22.70 -6.19 0.86
CA ARG A 115 23.49 -5.03 1.29
C ARG A 115 23.09 -3.82 0.46
N ILE A 116 22.93 -2.67 1.13
CA ILE A 116 22.57 -1.41 0.49
C ILE A 116 23.65 -0.38 0.76
N ARG A 117 24.10 0.28 -0.32
CA ARG A 117 25.04 1.40 -0.27
C ARG A 117 24.36 2.66 -0.79
N ILE A 118 24.66 3.76 -0.14
CA ILE A 118 24.31 5.10 -0.62
C ILE A 118 25.59 5.94 -0.62
N ASN A 119 25.91 6.62 -1.72
CA ASN A 119 27.18 7.33 -1.90
C ASN A 119 28.43 6.44 -1.65
N ASN A 120 28.39 5.16 -2.05
CA ASN A 120 29.41 4.15 -1.78
C ASN A 120 29.59 3.76 -0.29
N GLU A 121 28.85 4.34 0.63
CA GLU A 121 28.84 3.96 2.05
C GLU A 121 27.80 2.86 2.29
N VAL A 122 28.17 1.84 3.07
CA VAL A 122 27.22 0.78 3.48
C VAL A 122 26.28 1.33 4.54
N ILE A 123 25.00 1.44 4.20
CA ILE A 123 23.97 1.93 5.12
C ILE A 123 23.27 0.75 5.80
N ILE A 124 22.96 -0.31 5.04
CA ILE A 124 22.43 -1.56 5.59
C ILE A 124 23.29 -2.72 5.09
N ASP A 125 23.80 -3.53 6.01
CA ASP A 125 24.40 -4.83 5.73
C ASP A 125 23.60 -5.92 6.43
N ALA A 126 22.74 -6.59 5.68
CA ALA A 126 21.91 -7.69 6.15
C ALA A 126 22.31 -9.03 5.50
N THR A 127 23.63 -9.17 5.22
CA THR A 127 24.19 -10.42 4.68
C THR A 127 24.39 -11.48 5.74
N GLU A 128 24.52 -11.10 7.00
CA GLU A 128 24.68 -12.00 8.15
C GLU A 128 23.82 -11.51 9.32
N GLY A 129 23.26 -12.45 10.08
CA GLY A 129 22.44 -12.15 11.26
C GLY A 129 21.05 -12.79 11.21
N ASP A 130 20.33 -12.71 12.32
CA ASP A 130 18.93 -13.07 12.44
C ASP A 130 18.12 -11.78 12.56
N PHE A 131 17.32 -11.49 11.55
CA PHE A 131 16.50 -10.27 11.48
C PHE A 131 15.03 -10.52 11.82
N GLY A 132 14.71 -11.69 12.40
CA GLY A 132 13.34 -12.08 12.72
C GLY A 132 12.50 -12.35 11.46
N LYS A 133 11.21 -12.65 11.67
CA LYS A 133 10.26 -12.90 10.60
C LYS A 133 9.28 -11.74 10.46
N GLY A 134 9.02 -11.34 9.22
CA GLY A 134 7.99 -10.39 8.82
C GLY A 134 6.86 -11.04 8.05
N ASP A 135 5.84 -10.26 7.73
CA ASP A 135 4.66 -10.71 6.99
C ASP A 135 4.89 -10.73 5.47
N ASP A 136 5.86 -9.96 4.98
CA ASP A 136 6.15 -9.88 3.54
C ASP A 136 6.75 -11.21 3.02
N PHE A 137 6.80 -11.38 1.69
CA PHE A 137 7.24 -12.62 1.06
C PHE A 137 6.44 -13.86 1.53
N PHE A 138 5.11 -13.70 1.78
CA PHE A 138 4.23 -14.75 2.34
C PHE A 138 4.72 -15.29 3.69
N GLY A 139 5.22 -14.40 4.56
CA GLY A 139 5.75 -14.75 5.87
C GLY A 139 7.14 -15.42 5.84
N MET A 140 7.83 -15.39 4.70
CA MET A 140 9.20 -15.90 4.55
C MET A 140 10.25 -14.78 4.58
N GLY A 141 9.80 -13.53 4.55
CA GLY A 141 10.68 -12.36 4.64
C GLY A 141 11.15 -12.08 6.06
N SER A 142 12.19 -11.26 6.18
CA SER A 142 12.63 -10.70 7.46
C SER A 142 11.60 -9.71 8.01
N ALA A 143 11.68 -9.41 9.30
CA ALA A 143 11.13 -8.15 9.80
C ALA A 143 11.83 -6.96 9.10
N GLU A 144 11.22 -5.76 9.14
CA GLU A 144 11.84 -4.56 8.57
C GLU A 144 13.16 -4.24 9.28
N ILE A 145 14.21 -4.11 8.49
CA ILE A 145 15.55 -3.69 8.92
C ILE A 145 15.68 -2.21 8.60
N THR A 146 16.00 -1.39 9.58
CA THR A 146 15.98 0.07 9.44
C THR A 146 17.35 0.68 9.68
N ALA A 147 17.65 1.75 8.95
CA ALA A 147 18.79 2.63 9.18
C ALA A 147 18.45 4.07 8.88
N GLU A 148 18.99 5.00 9.66
CA GLU A 148 18.82 6.45 9.41
C GLU A 148 19.94 6.96 8.49
N ILE A 149 19.60 7.90 7.62
CA ILE A 149 20.53 8.61 6.75
C ILE A 149 20.09 10.06 6.57
N ASP A 150 21.04 10.98 6.58
CA ASP A 150 20.79 12.38 6.27
C ASP A 150 20.91 12.61 4.76
N LEU A 151 19.86 13.18 4.16
CA LEU A 151 19.79 13.47 2.72
C LEU A 151 19.37 14.91 2.50
N GLU A 152 19.76 15.47 1.35
CA GLU A 152 19.42 16.84 0.96
C GLU A 152 18.45 16.83 -0.23
N ALA A 153 17.37 17.61 -0.12
CA ALA A 153 16.36 17.75 -1.18
C ALA A 153 17.00 18.19 -2.50
N GLY A 154 16.58 17.55 -3.59
CA GLY A 154 17.05 17.87 -4.94
C GLY A 154 18.45 17.36 -5.30
N ASN A 155 19.21 16.81 -4.35
CA ASN A 155 20.52 16.24 -4.64
C ASN A 155 20.38 14.82 -5.19
N GLU A 156 21.02 14.55 -6.31
CA GLU A 156 21.12 13.19 -6.89
C GLU A 156 22.10 12.36 -6.06
N VAL A 157 21.63 11.22 -5.58
CA VAL A 157 22.37 10.31 -4.71
C VAL A 157 22.40 8.91 -5.30
N PRO A 158 23.57 8.33 -5.60
CA PRO A 158 23.66 6.97 -6.10
C PRO A 158 23.30 5.96 -5.00
N ILE A 159 22.44 4.99 -5.35
CA ILE A 159 22.10 3.83 -4.55
C ILE A 159 22.58 2.56 -5.24
N GLU A 160 23.21 1.67 -4.49
CA GLU A 160 23.60 0.33 -4.93
C GLU A 160 22.97 -0.73 -4.04
N ILE A 161 22.41 -1.76 -4.67
CA ILE A 161 21.72 -2.88 -4.03
C ILE A 161 22.46 -4.16 -4.42
N GLU A 162 22.99 -4.86 -3.45
CA GLU A 162 23.58 -6.19 -3.62
C GLU A 162 22.63 -7.21 -2.98
N PHE A 163 22.22 -8.21 -3.74
CA PHE A 163 21.36 -9.29 -3.27
C PHE A 163 21.93 -10.66 -3.58
N SER A 164 21.75 -11.60 -2.66
CA SER A 164 22.03 -13.03 -2.84
C SER A 164 20.79 -13.86 -2.44
N SER A 165 20.47 -14.84 -3.26
CA SER A 165 19.40 -15.80 -2.98
C SER A 165 19.76 -16.81 -1.88
N GLU A 166 20.97 -16.75 -1.34
CA GLU A 166 21.45 -17.67 -0.30
C GLU A 166 20.55 -17.64 0.94
N GLY A 167 20.08 -18.81 1.36
CA GLY A 167 19.20 -18.95 2.53
C GLY A 167 17.71 -18.76 2.26
N ALA A 168 17.31 -18.24 1.10
CA ALA A 168 15.90 -18.13 0.72
C ALA A 168 15.34 -19.49 0.24
N ILE A 169 14.03 -19.72 0.46
CA ILE A 169 13.43 -21.04 0.21
C ILE A 169 12.56 -21.06 -1.05
N LEU A 170 11.57 -20.19 -1.14
CA LEU A 170 10.55 -20.25 -2.20
C LEU A 170 10.36 -18.91 -2.92
N MET A 171 10.16 -17.84 -2.17
CA MET A 171 10.09 -16.50 -2.69
C MET A 171 11.37 -15.76 -2.34
N LEU A 172 12.06 -15.25 -3.36
CA LEU A 172 13.40 -14.71 -3.26
C LEU A 172 13.39 -13.23 -3.62
N GLY A 173 14.14 -12.41 -2.90
CA GLY A 173 14.32 -11.01 -3.24
C GLY A 173 14.36 -10.07 -2.05
N CYS A 174 14.21 -8.78 -2.35
CA CYS A 174 14.19 -7.73 -1.34
C CYS A 174 13.27 -6.57 -1.75
N ARG A 175 12.76 -5.87 -0.74
CA ARG A 175 12.00 -4.63 -0.88
C ARG A 175 12.73 -3.55 -0.09
N ILE A 176 12.95 -2.42 -0.71
CA ILE A 176 13.70 -1.31 -0.13
C ILE A 176 12.83 -0.06 -0.17
N GLY A 177 12.56 0.51 0.99
CA GLY A 177 11.80 1.73 1.17
C GLY A 177 12.68 2.87 1.68
N LEU A 178 12.26 4.09 1.40
CA LEU A 178 12.89 5.29 1.92
C LEU A 178 11.82 6.32 2.23
N LYS A 179 11.78 6.83 3.46
CA LYS A 179 10.86 7.92 3.82
C LYS A 179 11.55 8.95 4.71
N PRO A 180 11.20 10.24 4.58
CA PRO A 180 11.70 11.26 5.48
C PRO A 180 11.15 11.06 6.89
N ILE A 181 11.99 11.28 7.90
CA ILE A 181 11.59 11.36 9.30
C ILE A 181 11.16 12.80 9.56
N MET A 182 9.84 13.04 9.63
CA MET A 182 9.27 14.37 9.88
C MET A 182 8.31 14.30 11.04
N GLU A 183 8.41 15.28 11.95
CA GLU A 183 7.39 15.52 12.95
C GLU A 183 6.29 16.38 12.31
N ARG A 184 5.22 15.74 11.83
CA ARG A 184 4.05 16.39 11.23
C ARG A 184 2.78 15.84 11.87
N ASP A 185 1.86 16.73 12.21
CA ASP A 185 0.50 16.34 12.56
C ASP A 185 -0.36 16.34 11.29
N LEU A 186 -0.39 15.18 10.61
CA LEU A 186 -1.08 15.02 9.33
C LEU A 186 -2.59 15.24 9.46
N LEU A 187 -3.18 14.84 10.59
CA LEU A 187 -4.60 15.05 10.87
C LEU A 187 -4.91 16.54 11.03
N GLN A 188 -4.07 17.29 11.77
CA GLN A 188 -4.23 18.72 11.94
C GLN A 188 -4.04 19.49 10.62
N GLU A 189 -3.06 19.10 9.81
CA GLU A 189 -2.86 19.69 8.48
C GLU A 189 -4.10 19.52 7.59
N ALA A 190 -4.71 18.33 7.58
CA ALA A 190 -5.91 18.05 6.81
C ALA A 190 -7.14 18.81 7.34
N GLU A 191 -7.31 18.90 8.64
CA GLU A 191 -8.36 19.68 9.31
C GLU A 191 -8.25 21.16 8.96
N ASP A 192 -7.04 21.74 9.11
CA ASP A 192 -6.77 23.15 8.82
C ASP A 192 -7.00 23.48 7.33
N LEU A 193 -6.67 22.55 6.45
CA LEU A 193 -6.91 22.71 5.02
C LEU A 193 -8.40 22.66 4.70
N ALA A 194 -9.12 21.70 5.26
CA ALA A 194 -10.56 21.55 5.07
C ALA A 194 -11.34 22.79 5.55
N ALA A 195 -10.93 23.37 6.69
CA ALA A 195 -11.57 24.57 7.25
C ALA A 195 -11.46 25.79 6.34
N LYS A 196 -10.48 25.83 5.45
CA LYS A 196 -10.23 26.94 4.50
C LYS A 196 -10.78 26.68 3.11
N SER A 197 -11.27 25.47 2.84
CA SER A 197 -11.72 25.03 1.52
C SER A 197 -13.25 25.16 1.38
N ASP A 198 -13.73 25.38 0.17
CA ASP A 198 -15.16 25.43 -0.14
C ASP A 198 -15.86 24.05 -0.01
N ALA A 199 -15.11 22.97 -0.24
CA ALA A 199 -15.53 21.60 -0.05
C ALA A 199 -14.30 20.71 0.20
N ALA A 200 -14.49 19.56 0.85
CA ALA A 200 -13.45 18.59 1.11
C ALA A 200 -13.80 17.22 0.51
N VAL A 201 -12.83 16.57 -0.12
CA VAL A 201 -12.95 15.18 -0.58
C VAL A 201 -11.92 14.36 0.19
N VAL A 202 -12.41 13.49 1.08
CA VAL A 202 -11.56 12.60 1.89
C VAL A 202 -11.55 11.23 1.26
N ILE A 203 -10.40 10.76 0.80
CA ILE A 203 -10.26 9.43 0.21
C ILE A 203 -9.62 8.52 1.26
N VAL A 204 -10.35 7.49 1.65
CA VAL A 204 -9.94 6.49 2.63
C VAL A 204 -9.99 5.10 2.02
N GLY A 205 -9.22 4.18 2.58
CA GLY A 205 -9.25 2.82 2.06
C GLY A 205 -8.11 1.95 2.56
N THR A 206 -7.78 0.97 1.75
CA THR A 206 -6.74 -0.02 1.98
C THR A 206 -5.79 -0.06 0.78
N ASN A 207 -4.63 -0.66 0.97
CA ASN A 207 -3.62 -0.90 -0.06
C ASN A 207 -3.16 -2.37 -0.04
N ASP A 208 -2.15 -2.71 -0.83
CA ASP A 208 -1.59 -4.06 -0.95
C ASP A 208 -1.07 -4.63 0.38
N ASP A 209 -0.67 -3.77 1.32
CA ASP A 209 -0.20 -4.19 2.64
C ASP A 209 -1.35 -4.67 3.53
N TRP A 210 -2.59 -4.21 3.27
CA TRP A 210 -3.79 -4.55 4.04
C TRP A 210 -4.65 -5.62 3.37
N GLU A 211 -4.73 -5.61 2.04
CA GLU A 211 -5.53 -6.57 1.28
C GLU A 211 -4.63 -7.37 0.33
N THR A 212 -4.13 -8.49 0.81
CA THR A 212 -3.20 -9.36 0.10
C THR A 212 -3.68 -10.82 0.12
N GLU A 213 -3.24 -11.63 -0.86
CA GLU A 213 -3.61 -13.04 -0.96
C GLU A 213 -3.07 -13.89 0.20
N GLY A 214 -1.88 -13.54 0.68
CA GLY A 214 -1.15 -14.35 1.66
C GLY A 214 -1.58 -14.18 3.12
N ARG A 215 -2.47 -13.23 3.42
CA ARG A 215 -2.87 -12.92 4.78
C ARG A 215 -4.26 -12.30 4.84
N ASP A 216 -5.03 -12.70 5.85
CA ASP A 216 -6.30 -12.06 6.18
C ASP A 216 -6.09 -10.71 6.89
N ARG A 217 -7.06 -9.82 6.77
CA ARG A 217 -7.06 -8.59 7.54
C ARG A 217 -7.28 -8.90 9.03
N ASP A 218 -6.46 -8.31 9.87
CA ASP A 218 -6.52 -8.49 11.33
C ASP A 218 -7.70 -7.74 11.96
N SER A 219 -8.27 -6.76 11.23
CA SER A 219 -9.29 -5.85 11.74
C SER A 219 -10.39 -5.59 10.70
N PHE A 220 -11.60 -5.37 11.20
CA PHE A 220 -12.74 -4.90 10.41
C PHE A 220 -12.72 -3.39 10.19
N PHE A 221 -11.91 -2.65 10.95
CA PHE A 221 -11.82 -1.19 10.87
C PHE A 221 -10.92 -0.74 9.71
N LEU A 222 -11.12 0.50 9.25
CA LEU A 222 -10.17 1.16 8.36
C LEU A 222 -8.82 1.27 9.07
N PRO A 223 -7.69 1.03 8.37
CA PRO A 223 -6.37 1.09 8.98
C PRO A 223 -5.93 2.51 9.32
N GLY A 224 -5.05 2.62 10.32
CA GLY A 224 -4.51 3.90 10.78
C GLY A 224 -5.59 4.82 11.34
N ASP A 225 -5.36 6.10 11.24
CA ASP A 225 -6.22 7.14 11.81
C ASP A 225 -7.31 7.64 10.84
N GLN A 226 -7.70 6.82 9.86
CA GLN A 226 -8.63 7.23 8.80
C GLN A 226 -10.02 7.59 9.32
N VAL A 227 -10.50 6.92 10.37
CA VAL A 227 -11.81 7.27 10.99
C VAL A 227 -11.72 8.62 11.67
N GLU A 228 -10.64 8.89 12.43
CA GLU A 228 -10.41 10.19 13.04
C GLU A 228 -10.27 11.30 11.97
N LEU A 229 -9.58 11.01 10.85
CA LEU A 229 -9.49 11.93 9.71
C LEU A 229 -10.88 12.29 9.16
N ILE A 230 -11.77 11.31 8.97
CA ILE A 230 -13.14 11.55 8.53
C ILE A 230 -13.88 12.45 9.50
N GLU A 231 -13.80 12.17 10.79
CA GLU A 231 -14.48 12.92 11.84
C GLU A 231 -13.99 14.36 11.91
N ARG A 232 -12.66 14.58 11.95
CA ARG A 232 -12.05 15.90 12.05
C ARG A 232 -12.33 16.76 10.82
N VAL A 233 -12.13 16.20 9.62
CA VAL A 233 -12.39 16.93 8.37
C VAL A 233 -13.88 17.25 8.21
N SER A 234 -14.77 16.33 8.55
CA SER A 234 -16.21 16.56 8.47
C SER A 234 -16.70 17.61 9.48
N ALA A 235 -16.08 17.67 10.66
CA ALA A 235 -16.35 18.72 11.65
C ALA A 235 -15.84 20.10 11.18
N ALA A 236 -14.71 20.14 10.49
CA ALA A 236 -14.11 21.37 9.97
C ALA A 236 -14.83 21.91 8.72
N ASN A 237 -15.38 21.00 7.89
CA ASN A 237 -16.06 21.37 6.64
C ASN A 237 -17.34 20.57 6.43
N SER A 238 -18.51 21.21 6.52
CA SER A 238 -19.81 20.57 6.35
C SER A 238 -20.11 20.08 4.92
N LYS A 239 -19.28 20.41 3.94
CA LYS A 239 -19.37 19.91 2.56
C LYS A 239 -18.30 18.85 2.31
N THR A 240 -18.18 17.91 3.23
CA THR A 240 -17.24 16.79 3.11
C THR A 240 -17.88 15.62 2.40
N ILE A 241 -17.18 15.11 1.40
CA ILE A 241 -17.50 13.87 0.68
C ILE A 241 -16.41 12.86 1.04
N VAL A 242 -16.79 11.69 1.55
CA VAL A 242 -15.87 10.59 1.80
C VAL A 242 -15.93 9.58 0.66
N VAL A 243 -14.79 9.23 0.11
CA VAL A 243 -14.63 8.24 -0.95
C VAL A 243 -13.92 7.02 -0.38
N VAL A 244 -14.59 5.87 -0.43
CA VAL A 244 -14.09 4.61 0.12
C VAL A 244 -13.49 3.75 -0.98
N ASN A 245 -12.20 3.47 -0.88
CA ASN A 245 -11.42 2.65 -1.82
C ASN A 245 -10.89 1.39 -1.11
N THR A 246 -11.78 0.40 -0.91
CA THR A 246 -11.47 -0.88 -0.25
C THR A 246 -11.94 -2.05 -1.10
N GLY A 247 -11.26 -3.20 -1.01
CA GLY A 247 -11.66 -4.42 -1.72
C GLY A 247 -12.79 -5.19 -1.06
N GLY A 248 -13.06 -4.93 0.23
CA GLY A 248 -14.08 -5.64 1.00
C GLY A 248 -14.78 -4.77 2.04
N PRO A 249 -15.78 -5.32 2.74
CA PRO A 249 -16.49 -4.62 3.82
C PRO A 249 -15.56 -4.21 4.97
N HIS A 250 -15.88 -3.10 5.58
CA HIS A 250 -15.20 -2.56 6.76
C HIS A 250 -16.22 -1.85 7.64
N ASP A 251 -15.80 -1.44 8.83
CA ASP A 251 -16.63 -0.65 9.73
C ASP A 251 -17.08 0.65 9.09
N MET A 252 -18.35 0.94 9.16
CA MET A 252 -18.99 2.16 8.65
C MET A 252 -19.82 2.87 9.72
N THR A 253 -19.46 2.76 11.00
CA THR A 253 -20.15 3.45 12.10
C THR A 253 -20.11 4.97 11.97
N TRP A 254 -19.16 5.48 11.19
CA TRP A 254 -18.96 6.89 10.85
C TRP A 254 -19.77 7.38 9.64
N ILE A 255 -20.59 6.52 8.99
CA ILE A 255 -21.23 6.81 7.69
C ILE A 255 -22.12 8.07 7.69
N ASP A 256 -22.71 8.39 8.82
CA ASP A 256 -23.57 9.57 8.98
C ASP A 256 -22.79 10.86 9.32
N THR A 257 -21.47 10.78 9.47
CA THR A 257 -20.63 11.94 9.83
C THR A 257 -20.39 12.90 8.64
N PRO A 258 -19.98 12.43 7.44
CA PRO A 258 -19.79 13.32 6.29
C PRO A 258 -21.12 13.64 5.58
N ASN A 259 -21.08 14.63 4.70
CA ASN A 259 -22.27 15.03 3.92
C ASN A 259 -22.66 13.97 2.87
N ALA A 260 -21.69 13.26 2.30
CA ALA A 260 -21.92 12.16 1.37
C ALA A 260 -20.80 11.11 1.44
N VAL A 261 -21.13 9.87 1.10
CA VAL A 261 -20.19 8.76 1.00
C VAL A 261 -20.30 8.08 -0.34
N LEU A 262 -19.18 7.89 -1.03
CA LEU A 262 -19.05 7.14 -2.27
C LEU A 262 -18.21 5.90 -2.02
N ASN A 263 -18.77 4.71 -2.21
CA ASN A 263 -17.98 3.46 -2.20
C ASN A 263 -17.60 3.11 -3.65
N ILE A 264 -16.31 3.17 -3.96
CA ILE A 264 -15.79 2.96 -5.32
C ILE A 264 -15.07 1.63 -5.49
N GLY A 265 -14.73 0.95 -4.40
CA GLY A 265 -13.90 -0.27 -4.45
C GLY A 265 -12.57 -0.04 -5.17
N PHE A 266 -11.89 -1.10 -5.59
CA PHE A 266 -10.69 -1.04 -6.42
C PHE A 266 -11.09 -0.95 -7.90
N ALA A 267 -11.36 0.25 -8.39
CA ALA A 267 -11.97 0.48 -9.71
C ALA A 267 -10.97 0.42 -10.90
N GLY A 268 -9.68 0.16 -10.66
CA GLY A 268 -8.66 0.01 -11.71
C GLY A 268 -8.07 1.33 -12.21
N GLN A 269 -7.43 1.28 -13.38
CA GLN A 269 -6.59 2.39 -13.88
C GLN A 269 -7.33 3.70 -14.18
N GLU A 270 -8.62 3.64 -14.46
CA GLU A 270 -9.45 4.81 -14.79
C GLU A 270 -10.23 5.34 -13.57
N LEU A 271 -9.87 4.91 -12.36
CA LEU A 271 -10.55 5.28 -11.11
C LEU A 271 -10.64 6.80 -10.94
N GLY A 272 -9.54 7.53 -11.17
CA GLY A 272 -9.51 8.98 -11.02
C GLY A 272 -10.48 9.70 -11.95
N GLU A 273 -10.51 9.31 -13.23
CA GLU A 273 -11.41 9.89 -14.24
C GLU A 273 -12.87 9.62 -13.89
N ALA A 274 -13.20 8.36 -13.57
CA ALA A 274 -14.58 7.98 -13.24
C ALA A 274 -15.08 8.66 -11.96
N LEU A 275 -14.21 8.80 -10.95
CA LEU A 275 -14.55 9.51 -9.72
C LEU A 275 -14.83 11.00 -9.99
N VAL A 276 -13.99 11.66 -10.80
CA VAL A 276 -14.16 13.07 -11.13
C VAL A 276 -15.45 13.32 -11.92
N ASP A 277 -15.84 12.44 -12.85
CA ASP A 277 -17.15 12.51 -13.53
C ASP A 277 -18.32 12.62 -12.53
N ILE A 278 -18.26 11.84 -11.44
CA ILE A 278 -19.28 11.83 -10.39
C ILE A 278 -19.19 13.09 -9.52
N LEU A 279 -17.99 13.46 -9.08
CA LEU A 279 -17.78 14.63 -8.21
C LEU A 279 -18.20 15.93 -8.88
N LEU A 280 -18.01 16.05 -10.20
CA LEU A 280 -18.44 17.21 -10.99
C LEU A 280 -19.90 17.15 -11.42
N GLY A 281 -20.62 16.05 -11.17
CA GLY A 281 -21.99 15.86 -11.61
C GLY A 281 -22.15 15.61 -13.10
N GLU A 282 -21.09 15.24 -13.81
CA GLU A 282 -21.14 14.88 -15.22
C GLU A 282 -21.81 13.52 -15.45
N LYS A 283 -21.73 12.65 -14.42
CA LYS A 283 -22.43 11.36 -14.37
C LYS A 283 -23.00 11.09 -12.99
N ASP A 284 -24.15 10.43 -12.96
CA ASP A 284 -24.74 9.95 -11.71
C ASP A 284 -24.06 8.65 -11.24
N PRO A 285 -23.90 8.44 -9.92
CA PRO A 285 -23.43 7.17 -9.37
C PRO A 285 -24.50 6.10 -9.58
N SER A 286 -24.33 5.28 -10.61
CA SER A 286 -25.34 4.28 -11.03
C SER A 286 -25.07 2.86 -10.48
N GLY A 287 -23.94 2.64 -9.84
CA GLY A 287 -23.59 1.38 -9.19
C GLY A 287 -24.54 1.02 -8.05
N ARG A 288 -24.58 -0.26 -7.69
CA ARG A 288 -25.28 -0.76 -6.49
C ARG A 288 -24.29 -1.51 -5.64
N MET A 289 -24.46 -1.41 -4.33
CA MET A 289 -23.62 -2.16 -3.39
C MET A 289 -23.77 -3.67 -3.64
N PRO A 290 -22.69 -4.40 -3.93
CA PRO A 290 -22.76 -5.85 -4.15
C PRO A 290 -22.76 -6.63 -2.83
N THR A 291 -22.54 -5.96 -1.71
CA THR A 291 -22.33 -6.57 -0.39
C THR A 291 -23.07 -5.77 0.67
N THR A 292 -23.78 -6.46 1.55
CA THR A 292 -24.37 -5.87 2.75
C THR A 292 -23.25 -5.65 3.79
N VAL A 293 -23.10 -4.43 4.27
CA VAL A 293 -22.07 -4.08 5.28
C VAL A 293 -22.69 -4.16 6.67
N PRO A 294 -22.14 -4.98 7.58
CA PRO A 294 -22.66 -5.08 8.94
C PRO A 294 -22.43 -3.77 9.71
N ALA A 295 -23.41 -3.39 10.54
CA ALA A 295 -23.25 -2.26 11.46
C ALA A 295 -22.24 -2.55 12.59
N ARG A 296 -21.98 -3.82 12.87
CA ARG A 296 -21.01 -4.30 13.87
C ARG A 296 -20.39 -5.59 13.36
N TYR A 297 -19.12 -5.81 13.65
CA TYR A 297 -18.42 -7.03 13.23
C TYR A 297 -19.13 -8.30 13.67
N GLU A 298 -19.71 -8.31 14.90
CA GLU A 298 -20.45 -9.44 15.46
C GLU A 298 -21.73 -9.78 14.68
N HIS A 299 -22.22 -8.87 13.83
CA HIS A 299 -23.37 -9.10 12.97
C HIS A 299 -22.99 -9.86 11.68
N SER A 300 -21.69 -10.05 11.40
CA SER A 300 -21.24 -10.84 10.25
C SER A 300 -21.68 -12.31 10.38
N PRO A 301 -22.19 -12.94 9.31
CA PRO A 301 -22.56 -14.36 9.35
C PRO A 301 -21.37 -15.29 9.66
N ALA A 302 -20.15 -14.87 9.37
CA ALA A 302 -18.93 -15.63 9.63
C ALA A 302 -18.36 -15.46 11.05
N TYR A 303 -18.84 -14.49 11.83
CA TYR A 303 -18.22 -14.07 13.09
C TYR A 303 -17.86 -15.20 14.06
N LEU A 304 -18.76 -16.17 14.24
CA LEU A 304 -18.55 -17.31 15.15
C LEU A 304 -17.89 -18.53 14.45
N ASN A 305 -17.67 -18.48 13.16
CA ASN A 305 -17.24 -19.62 12.37
C ASN A 305 -15.85 -19.43 11.72
N TYR A 306 -15.36 -18.22 11.66
CA TYR A 306 -14.07 -17.87 11.08
C TYR A 306 -13.17 -17.20 12.14
N PRO A 307 -11.89 -17.55 12.23
CA PRO A 307 -11.09 -18.45 11.40
C PRO A 307 -11.31 -19.96 11.65
N GLY A 308 -12.21 -20.33 12.54
CA GLY A 308 -12.49 -21.72 12.90
C GLY A 308 -11.77 -22.19 14.16
N GLU A 309 -12.08 -23.40 14.59
CA GLU A 309 -11.52 -24.03 15.78
C GLU A 309 -11.09 -25.47 15.48
N ASN A 310 -10.02 -25.94 16.12
CA ASN A 310 -9.54 -27.32 15.99
C ASN A 310 -9.37 -27.79 14.52
N SER A 311 -8.82 -26.92 13.67
CA SER A 311 -8.63 -27.15 12.23
C SER A 311 -9.96 -27.37 11.46
N VAL A 312 -11.08 -26.88 11.95
CA VAL A 312 -12.39 -26.98 11.32
C VAL A 312 -13.01 -25.59 11.16
N VAL A 313 -13.38 -25.24 9.94
CA VAL A 313 -14.20 -24.05 9.62
C VAL A 313 -15.62 -24.53 9.30
N ARG A 314 -16.61 -23.92 9.92
CA ARG A 314 -18.03 -24.26 9.73
C ARG A 314 -18.74 -23.15 8.98
N TYR A 315 -19.41 -23.46 7.91
CA TYR A 315 -20.29 -22.53 7.18
C TYR A 315 -21.69 -22.55 7.84
N GLY A 316 -21.74 -22.08 9.10
CA GLY A 316 -22.92 -22.17 9.95
C GLY A 316 -24.10 -21.27 9.50
N GLU A 317 -23.84 -20.29 8.63
CA GLU A 317 -24.85 -19.46 7.99
C GLU A 317 -25.69 -20.21 6.96
N GLY A 318 -25.16 -21.28 6.36
CA GLY A 318 -25.85 -22.10 5.35
C GLY A 318 -26.27 -21.27 4.14
N LEU A 319 -27.58 -21.17 3.88
CA LEU A 319 -28.14 -20.38 2.76
C LEU A 319 -28.31 -18.88 3.08
N TYR A 320 -28.09 -18.51 4.33
CA TYR A 320 -28.28 -17.13 4.79
C TYR A 320 -26.98 -16.31 4.66
N ILE A 321 -26.60 -15.98 3.42
CA ILE A 321 -25.45 -15.13 3.13
C ILE A 321 -25.90 -13.73 2.72
N GLY A 322 -25.04 -12.72 2.94
CA GLY A 322 -25.32 -11.32 2.60
C GLY A 322 -26.62 -10.85 3.26
N TYR A 323 -27.43 -10.08 2.53
CA TYR A 323 -28.67 -9.49 3.03
C TYR A 323 -29.67 -10.51 3.62
N ARG A 324 -29.65 -11.79 3.16
CA ARG A 324 -30.53 -12.84 3.68
C ARG A 324 -30.27 -13.12 5.16
N TRP A 325 -29.02 -13.07 5.58
CA TRP A 325 -28.64 -13.21 6.98
C TRP A 325 -29.25 -12.09 7.84
N PHE A 326 -29.08 -10.85 7.42
CA PHE A 326 -29.61 -9.69 8.12
C PHE A 326 -31.15 -9.72 8.21
N THR A 327 -31.82 -10.04 7.10
CA THR A 327 -33.28 -10.19 7.06
C THR A 327 -33.75 -11.30 8.01
N ALA A 328 -33.14 -12.49 7.95
CA ALA A 328 -33.55 -13.64 8.77
C ALA A 328 -33.30 -13.43 10.27
N ARG A 329 -32.32 -12.60 10.63
CA ARG A 329 -31.96 -12.31 12.01
C ARG A 329 -32.55 -11.00 12.53
N HIS A 330 -33.32 -10.27 11.70
CA HIS A 330 -33.84 -8.94 12.02
C HIS A 330 -32.74 -7.97 12.48
N LEU A 331 -31.57 -8.00 11.79
CA LEU A 331 -30.45 -7.12 12.02
C LEU A 331 -30.48 -5.96 11.02
N GLU A 332 -30.23 -4.76 11.50
CA GLU A 332 -30.04 -3.60 10.64
C GLU A 332 -28.57 -3.53 10.22
N PRO A 333 -28.27 -3.55 8.90
CA PRO A 333 -26.91 -3.33 8.41
C PRO A 333 -26.55 -1.85 8.41
N ALA A 334 -25.26 -1.51 8.36
CA ALA A 334 -24.80 -0.13 8.13
C ALA A 334 -25.12 0.30 6.69
N VAL A 335 -24.95 -0.62 5.73
CA VAL A 335 -25.35 -0.43 4.33
C VAL A 335 -26.02 -1.71 3.85
N PRO A 336 -27.24 -1.64 3.33
CA PRO A 336 -28.02 -2.80 2.90
C PRO A 336 -27.50 -3.46 1.61
#